data_eee05055aa772432daf62991f47523f1
#
_entry.id   eee05055aa772432daf62991f47523f1
#
_cell.length_a   1.000
_cell.length_b   1.000
_cell.length_c   1.000
_cell.angle_alpha   90.00
_cell.angle_beta   90.00
_cell.angle_gamma   90.00
#
_symmetry.space_group_name_H-M   'P 1'
#
loop_
_entity.id
_entity.type
_entity.pdbx_description
1 polymer ?
#
loop_
_entity_poly.entity_id
_entity_poly.type
_entity_poly.pdbx_seq_one_letter_code
_entity_poly.pdbx_strand_id
1 'polypeptide(L)'
;QEGFELDAASGQANDTTNDGSAYRYPGDYAAFYDQLAAEFQQYCLSGTNPCYHDAPEWRDNCQRCVPTCELRRRGNEFTVRPSTYGSTHLTYHPFDVWENAEIQSSTGSGMQTIQNSMADWGDGSRAQVVVYWDSPLGGGHTFMAEQRNGTTVFFDPQTGNSDCASYFDRVLDGRTQFSRIDNLQFSSYIEDCYMEVG
;
A
#
# COMPACT_ATOMS: atom_id res chain seq x y z
N GLN A 1 -17.37 15.37 -26.80
CA GLN A 1 -16.90 15.47 -25.43
C GLN A 1 -17.11 14.07 -24.81
N GLU A 2 -16.18 13.16 -25.06
CA GLU A 2 -16.16 11.89 -24.34
C GLU A 2 -15.54 12.18 -22.97
N GLY A 3 -16.37 12.08 -21.94
CA GLY A 3 -15.93 12.20 -20.56
C GLY A 3 -14.97 11.06 -20.25
N PHE A 4 -13.79 11.42 -19.79
CA PHE A 4 -12.84 10.48 -19.24
C PHE A 4 -13.37 10.07 -17.86
N GLU A 5 -14.15 9.01 -17.80
CA GLU A 5 -14.43 8.35 -16.53
C GLU A 5 -13.19 7.55 -16.14
N LEU A 6 -12.44 8.07 -15.17
CA LEU A 6 -11.56 7.23 -14.39
C LEU A 6 -12.46 6.14 -13.79
N ASP A 7 -12.20 4.88 -14.11
CA ASP A 7 -12.88 3.78 -13.48
C ASP A 7 -12.47 3.75 -11.99
N ALA A 8 -13.20 4.51 -11.19
CA ALA A 8 -12.98 4.65 -9.76
C ALA A 8 -13.16 3.31 -9.03
N ALA A 9 -13.86 2.36 -9.62
CA ALA A 9 -14.13 1.06 -9.01
C ALA A 9 -12.90 0.14 -9.07
N SER A 10 -11.99 0.34 -10.03
CA SER A 10 -10.79 -0.48 -10.13
C SER A 10 -9.57 0.17 -9.46
N GLY A 11 -9.57 1.50 -9.30
CA GLY A 11 -8.36 2.23 -8.90
C GLY A 11 -7.19 1.95 -9.84
N GLN A 12 -7.47 1.34 -10.95
CA GLN A 12 -6.53 0.89 -11.93
C GLN A 12 -6.69 1.77 -13.16
N ALA A 13 -5.74 2.66 -13.35
CA ALA A 13 -5.36 3.03 -14.69
C ALA A 13 -4.67 1.82 -15.38
N ASN A 14 -5.18 0.62 -15.14
CA ASN A 14 -4.51 -0.61 -15.51
C ASN A 14 -5.43 -1.47 -16.34
N ASP A 15 -5.32 -1.32 -17.60
CA ASP A 15 -5.39 -2.50 -18.42
C ASP A 15 -4.06 -3.25 -18.23
N THR A 16 -4.00 -4.17 -17.30
CA THR A 16 -2.96 -5.17 -17.31
C THR A 16 -3.21 -6.01 -18.54
N THR A 17 -2.50 -5.72 -19.60
CA THR A 17 -2.37 -6.71 -20.65
C THR A 17 -1.96 -8.01 -19.99
N ASN A 18 -2.46 -9.14 -20.46
CA ASN A 18 -2.16 -10.51 -19.92
C ASN A 18 -0.66 -10.83 -19.84
N ASP A 19 0.22 -9.92 -20.23
CA ASP A 19 1.67 -10.05 -20.20
C ASP A 19 2.32 -9.40 -18.98
N GLY A 20 1.53 -8.81 -18.06
CA GLY A 20 2.04 -8.17 -16.84
C GLY A 20 2.72 -6.83 -17.06
N SER A 21 2.63 -6.25 -18.27
CA SER A 21 3.15 -4.91 -18.51
C SER A 21 2.14 -3.86 -18.00
N ALA A 22 2.62 -2.85 -17.27
CA ALA A 22 1.81 -1.72 -16.87
C ALA A 22 1.50 -0.84 -18.10
N TYR A 23 0.28 -0.37 -18.17
CA TYR A 23 -0.09 0.61 -19.19
C TYR A 23 0.72 1.89 -19.00
N ARG A 24 1.38 2.33 -20.05
CA ARG A 24 2.08 3.62 -20.10
C ARG A 24 1.28 4.58 -20.96
N TYR A 25 0.94 5.70 -20.37
CA TYR A 25 0.31 6.79 -21.13
C TYR A 25 1.31 7.36 -22.15
N PRO A 26 0.93 7.51 -23.41
CA PRO A 26 1.86 8.00 -24.42
C PRO A 26 2.10 9.51 -24.35
N GLY A 27 3.35 9.91 -24.52
CA GLY A 27 3.75 11.28 -24.84
C GLY A 27 3.50 12.31 -23.75
N ASP A 28 3.04 13.48 -24.17
CA ASP A 28 2.89 14.67 -23.32
C ASP A 28 1.86 14.54 -22.20
N TYR A 29 1.02 13.51 -22.25
CA TYR A 29 0.03 13.25 -21.21
C TYR A 29 0.60 12.49 -20.00
N ALA A 30 1.77 11.87 -20.12
CA ALA A 30 2.34 11.05 -19.04
C ALA A 30 2.53 11.85 -17.75
N ALA A 31 3.04 13.08 -17.84
CA ALA A 31 3.25 13.93 -16.66
C ALA A 31 1.93 14.35 -16.00
N PHE A 32 0.90 14.63 -16.79
CA PHE A 32 -0.42 15.00 -16.29
C PHE A 32 -1.09 13.83 -15.55
N TYR A 33 -1.05 12.64 -16.13
CA TYR A 33 -1.60 11.44 -15.48
C TYR A 33 -0.80 11.03 -14.25
N ASP A 34 0.51 11.22 -14.26
CA ASP A 34 1.36 10.98 -13.09
C ASP A 34 1.01 11.95 -11.94
N GLN A 35 0.74 13.21 -12.24
CA GLN A 35 0.27 14.17 -11.25
C GLN A 35 -1.09 13.77 -10.67
N LEU A 36 -2.06 13.39 -11.52
CA LEU A 36 -3.37 12.93 -11.06
C LEU A 36 -3.26 11.68 -10.19
N ALA A 37 -2.42 10.73 -10.57
CA ALA A 37 -2.16 9.54 -9.78
C ALA A 37 -1.56 9.88 -8.42
N ALA A 38 -0.64 10.85 -8.36
CA ALA A 38 -0.05 11.33 -7.13
C ALA A 38 -1.08 12.02 -6.21
N GLU A 39 -1.94 12.86 -6.77
CA GLU A 39 -3.00 13.54 -6.02
C GLU A 39 -4.02 12.53 -5.49
N PHE A 40 -4.40 11.55 -6.29
CA PHE A 40 -5.33 10.50 -5.87
C PHE A 40 -4.71 9.60 -4.80
N GLN A 41 -3.45 9.23 -4.94
CA GLN A 41 -2.72 8.52 -3.90
C GLN A 41 -2.72 9.31 -2.59
N GLN A 42 -2.41 10.61 -2.63
CA GLN A 42 -2.41 11.46 -1.46
C GLN A 42 -3.79 11.55 -0.80
N TYR A 43 -4.85 11.64 -1.59
CA TYR A 43 -6.22 11.60 -1.08
C TYR A 43 -6.52 10.28 -0.35
N CYS A 44 -6.18 9.15 -0.95
CA CYS A 44 -6.38 7.85 -0.32
C CYS A 44 -5.56 7.70 0.96
N LEU A 45 -4.30 8.12 0.93
CA LEU A 45 -3.36 8.06 2.04
C LEU A 45 -3.86 8.86 3.25
N SER A 46 -4.20 10.13 3.05
CA SER A 46 -4.61 11.03 4.12
C SER A 46 -5.94 10.66 4.78
N GLY A 47 -6.81 9.98 4.05
CA GLY A 47 -8.12 9.55 4.54
C GLY A 47 -8.14 8.17 5.21
N THR A 48 -7.05 7.43 5.18
CA THR A 48 -7.02 6.06 5.71
C THR A 48 -7.10 6.01 7.24
N ASN A 49 -6.26 6.78 7.93
CA ASN A 49 -6.17 6.77 9.40
C ASN A 49 -6.31 8.18 9.99
N PRO A 50 -7.50 8.79 9.89
CA PRO A 50 -7.69 10.17 10.31
C PRO A 50 -7.54 10.38 11.83
N CYS A 51 -7.69 9.32 12.62
CA CYS A 51 -7.60 9.37 14.08
C CYS A 51 -6.20 9.05 14.62
N TYR A 52 -5.17 9.04 13.78
CA TYR A 52 -3.80 8.66 14.17
C TYR A 52 -3.29 9.38 15.44
N HIS A 53 -3.66 10.65 15.64
CA HIS A 53 -3.24 11.46 16.77
C HIS A 53 -4.12 11.34 18.00
N ASP A 54 -5.29 10.67 17.91
CA ASP A 54 -6.31 10.70 18.96
C ASP A 54 -5.94 9.77 20.13
N ALA A 55 -5.55 8.53 19.84
CA ALA A 55 -5.26 7.55 20.89
C ALA A 55 -4.26 6.47 20.41
N PRO A 56 -3.63 5.71 21.34
CA PRO A 56 -2.62 4.72 20.99
C PRO A 56 -3.09 3.63 20.02
N GLU A 57 -4.32 3.19 20.10
CA GLU A 57 -4.90 2.16 19.21
C GLU A 57 -4.93 2.55 17.73
N TRP A 58 -4.83 3.83 17.42
CA TRP A 58 -4.70 4.36 16.06
C TRP A 58 -3.25 4.47 15.59
N ARG A 59 -2.29 4.22 16.49
CA ARG A 59 -0.84 4.20 16.20
C ARG A 59 -0.26 2.79 16.20
N ASP A 60 -1.11 1.79 16.43
CA ASP A 60 -0.74 0.36 16.50
C ASP A 60 -1.62 -0.49 15.57
N ASN A 61 -2.10 0.11 14.48
CA ASN A 61 -3.04 -0.51 13.54
C ASN A 61 -2.49 -0.62 12.10
N CYS A 62 -1.18 -0.66 11.93
CA CYS A 62 -0.54 -0.66 10.60
C CYS A 62 -1.01 -1.81 9.70
N GLN A 63 -1.25 -3.00 10.27
CA GLN A 63 -1.79 -4.14 9.52
C GLN A 63 -3.17 -3.89 8.91
N ARG A 64 -3.96 -3.03 9.53
CA ARG A 64 -5.29 -2.63 9.07
C ARG A 64 -5.22 -1.46 8.07
N CYS A 65 -4.21 -0.60 8.23
CA CYS A 65 -4.06 0.61 7.41
C CYS A 65 -3.73 0.29 5.96
N VAL A 66 -2.86 -0.66 5.69
CA VAL A 66 -2.45 -1.01 4.32
C VAL A 66 -3.64 -1.50 3.48
N PRO A 67 -4.40 -2.53 3.90
CA PRO A 67 -5.54 -2.99 3.10
C PRO A 67 -6.66 -1.94 3.01
N THR A 68 -6.87 -1.13 4.04
CA THR A 68 -7.86 -0.04 4.00
C THR A 68 -7.45 1.04 3.00
N CYS A 69 -6.17 1.40 2.94
CA CYS A 69 -5.65 2.33 1.94
C CYS A 69 -5.83 1.79 0.52
N GLU A 70 -5.58 0.50 0.30
CA GLU A 70 -5.82 -0.14 -0.99
C GLU A 70 -7.31 -0.18 -1.35
N LEU A 71 -8.22 -0.42 -0.39
CA LEU A 71 -9.66 -0.29 -0.61
C LEU A 71 -10.04 1.13 -1.07
N ARG A 72 -9.47 2.15 -0.43
CA ARG A 72 -9.68 3.55 -0.85
C ARG A 72 -9.14 3.80 -2.25
N ARG A 73 -7.98 3.23 -2.55
CA ARG A 73 -7.37 3.30 -3.89
C ARG A 73 -8.25 2.66 -4.96
N ARG A 74 -9.06 1.66 -4.58
CA ARG A 74 -10.05 0.99 -5.44
C ARG A 74 -11.44 1.66 -5.43
N GLY A 75 -11.55 2.88 -4.90
CA GLY A 75 -12.74 3.71 -4.96
C GLY A 75 -13.71 3.59 -3.78
N ASN A 76 -13.32 2.95 -2.68
CA ASN A 76 -14.15 2.83 -1.49
C ASN A 76 -13.82 3.94 -0.48
N GLU A 77 -14.83 4.61 0.06
CA GLU A 77 -14.65 5.65 1.09
C GLU A 77 -14.67 5.04 2.49
N PHE A 78 -13.71 4.20 2.80
CA PHE A 78 -13.56 3.56 4.10
C PHE A 78 -12.45 4.21 4.92
N THR A 79 -12.55 4.09 6.24
CA THR A 79 -11.46 4.41 7.16
C THR A 79 -11.03 3.15 7.90
N VAL A 80 -9.82 3.18 8.45
CA VAL A 80 -9.27 2.05 9.19
C VAL A 80 -9.98 1.86 10.54
N ARG A 81 -10.01 0.63 11.03
CA ARG A 81 -10.38 0.31 12.41
C ARG A 81 -9.20 0.48 13.36
N PRO A 82 -9.44 0.78 14.65
CA PRO A 82 -8.39 0.81 15.66
C PRO A 82 -7.83 -0.60 15.94
N SER A 83 -6.62 -0.70 16.50
CA SER A 83 -5.99 -1.99 16.83
C SER A 83 -6.79 -2.81 17.84
N THR A 84 -7.60 -2.15 18.65
CA THR A 84 -8.47 -2.77 19.68
C THR A 84 -9.83 -3.24 19.15
N TYR A 85 -10.08 -3.07 17.85
CA TYR A 85 -11.34 -3.55 17.28
C TYR A 85 -11.45 -5.08 17.40
N GLY A 86 -12.61 -5.51 17.86
CA GLY A 86 -12.78 -6.89 18.27
C GLY A 86 -11.97 -7.14 19.56
N SER A 87 -11.82 -8.25 20.08
CA SER A 87 -11.06 -8.51 21.30
C SER A 87 -9.56 -8.76 21.03
N THR A 88 -9.04 -8.48 19.83
CA THR A 88 -7.76 -9.04 19.42
C THR A 88 -6.95 -8.11 18.52
N HIS A 89 -5.66 -8.03 18.80
CA HIS A 89 -4.67 -7.80 17.77
C HIS A 89 -4.91 -8.76 16.62
N LEU A 90 -4.67 -8.33 15.39
CA LEU A 90 -4.72 -9.24 14.26
C LEU A 90 -3.71 -10.36 14.48
N THR A 91 -4.21 -11.58 14.63
CA THR A 91 -3.40 -12.76 14.91
C THR A 91 -2.87 -13.44 13.65
N TYR A 92 -3.32 -12.97 12.49
CA TYR A 92 -2.89 -13.48 11.20
C TYR A 92 -1.69 -12.69 10.66
N HIS A 93 -0.97 -13.27 9.74
CA HIS A 93 0.16 -12.61 9.07
C HIS A 93 -0.35 -11.41 8.21
N PRO A 94 0.39 -10.29 8.12
CA PRO A 94 -0.05 -9.12 7.35
C PRO A 94 -0.47 -9.39 5.90
N PHE A 95 0.09 -10.41 5.26
CA PHE A 95 -0.27 -10.78 3.89
C PHE A 95 -1.51 -11.67 3.77
N ASP A 96 -2.04 -12.22 4.87
CA ASP A 96 -3.22 -13.09 4.85
C ASP A 96 -4.52 -12.35 4.51
N VAL A 97 -4.49 -11.03 4.51
CA VAL A 97 -5.61 -10.19 4.04
C VAL A 97 -5.82 -10.28 2.52
N TRP A 98 -4.86 -10.83 1.80
CA TRP A 98 -4.92 -11.04 0.35
C TRP A 98 -5.11 -12.51 0.02
N GLU A 99 -5.91 -12.78 -1.01
CA GLU A 99 -5.97 -14.11 -1.59
C GLU A 99 -4.74 -14.34 -2.47
N ASN A 100 -4.03 -15.45 -2.23
CA ASN A 100 -2.90 -15.90 -3.04
C ASN A 100 -1.72 -14.89 -3.13
N ALA A 101 -1.43 -14.17 -2.05
CA ALA A 101 -0.26 -13.30 -2.03
C ALA A 101 1.03 -14.10 -2.25
N GLU A 102 1.85 -13.65 -3.17
CA GLU A 102 3.19 -14.18 -3.41
C GLU A 102 4.20 -13.39 -2.57
N ILE A 103 4.53 -13.91 -1.40
CA ILE A 103 5.45 -13.26 -0.46
C ILE A 103 6.87 -13.42 -0.99
N GLN A 104 7.54 -12.29 -1.24
CA GLN A 104 8.92 -12.25 -1.68
C GLN A 104 9.84 -11.86 -0.53
N SER A 105 10.98 -12.54 -0.45
CA SER A 105 12.08 -12.19 0.44
C SER A 105 13.00 -11.17 -0.23
N SER A 106 13.81 -10.49 0.58
CA SER A 106 14.75 -9.49 0.11
C SER A 106 16.13 -9.69 0.73
N THR A 107 17.11 -8.94 0.21
CA THR A 107 18.46 -8.86 0.73
C THR A 107 18.74 -7.47 1.29
N GLY A 108 19.68 -7.37 2.24
CA GLY A 108 19.97 -6.10 2.91
C GLY A 108 18.74 -5.52 3.58
N SER A 109 18.53 -4.22 3.45
CA SER A 109 17.31 -3.55 3.96
C SER A 109 16.04 -3.95 3.19
N GLY A 110 16.19 -4.47 1.99
CA GLY A 110 15.09 -4.83 1.09
C GLY A 110 14.71 -3.74 0.09
N MET A 111 15.09 -2.50 0.29
CA MET A 111 14.66 -1.39 -0.55
C MET A 111 15.01 -1.62 -2.03
N GLN A 112 16.27 -2.00 -2.33
CA GLN A 112 16.69 -2.23 -3.71
C GLN A 112 15.98 -3.42 -4.36
N THR A 113 15.76 -4.50 -3.61
CA THR A 113 15.02 -5.67 -4.08
C THR A 113 13.58 -5.28 -4.47
N ILE A 114 12.92 -4.50 -3.62
CA ILE A 114 11.57 -4.00 -3.89
C ILE A 114 11.57 -3.10 -5.12
N GLN A 115 12.48 -2.14 -5.21
CA GLN A 115 12.58 -1.22 -6.35
C GLN A 115 12.77 -1.96 -7.67
N ASN A 116 13.59 -3.01 -7.70
CA ASN A 116 13.78 -3.83 -8.89
C ASN A 116 12.48 -4.54 -9.31
N SER A 117 11.80 -5.16 -8.35
CA SER A 117 10.52 -5.84 -8.63
C SER A 117 9.43 -4.86 -9.07
N MET A 118 9.34 -3.70 -8.42
CA MET A 118 8.37 -2.67 -8.79
C MET A 118 8.61 -2.14 -10.21
N ALA A 119 9.89 -1.94 -10.59
CA ALA A 119 10.26 -1.53 -11.94
C ALA A 119 9.87 -2.59 -12.98
N ASP A 120 10.06 -3.87 -12.67
CA ASP A 120 9.67 -4.98 -13.56
C ASP A 120 8.14 -5.09 -13.69
N TRP A 121 7.39 -4.85 -12.62
CA TRP A 121 5.92 -4.86 -12.66
C TRP A 121 5.36 -3.64 -13.39
N GLY A 122 6.07 -2.52 -13.40
CA GLY A 122 5.75 -1.31 -14.13
C GLY A 122 4.87 -0.32 -13.35
N ASP A 123 4.66 0.84 -13.98
CA ASP A 123 3.91 1.95 -13.40
C ASP A 123 2.47 1.54 -13.05
N GLY A 124 2.01 1.99 -11.88
CA GLY A 124 0.70 1.65 -11.33
C GLY A 124 0.69 0.41 -10.45
N SER A 125 1.75 -0.43 -10.47
CA SER A 125 1.85 -1.55 -9.54
C SER A 125 1.99 -1.05 -8.10
N ARG A 126 1.38 -1.78 -7.16
CA ARG A 126 1.45 -1.51 -5.72
C ARG A 126 1.85 -2.76 -4.97
N ALA A 127 2.57 -2.55 -3.89
CA ALA A 127 3.02 -3.62 -3.01
C ALA A 127 2.75 -3.28 -1.55
N GLN A 128 2.48 -4.32 -0.76
CA GLN A 128 2.58 -4.26 0.68
C GLN A 128 4.00 -4.66 1.09
N VAL A 129 4.58 -3.89 2.00
CA VAL A 129 5.91 -4.12 2.55
C VAL A 129 5.79 -4.40 4.04
N VAL A 130 6.50 -5.40 4.52
CA VAL A 130 6.62 -5.75 5.94
C VAL A 130 8.08 -5.70 6.34
N VAL A 131 8.38 -4.92 7.36
CA VAL A 131 9.74 -4.74 7.90
C VAL A 131 9.77 -5.08 9.39
N TYR A 132 10.97 -5.35 9.89
CA TYR A 132 11.26 -5.52 11.31
C TYR A 132 12.34 -4.53 11.72
N TRP A 133 12.09 -3.80 12.81
CA TRP A 133 12.99 -2.75 13.26
C TRP A 133 14.28 -3.31 13.86
N ASP A 134 15.41 -2.73 13.46
CA ASP A 134 16.70 -2.93 14.14
C ASP A 134 16.72 -2.05 15.39
N SER A 135 16.12 -2.58 16.44
CA SER A 135 15.91 -1.88 17.70
C SER A 135 15.88 -2.87 18.86
N PRO A 136 16.44 -2.53 20.03
CA PRO A 136 16.36 -3.35 21.23
C PRO A 136 14.92 -3.68 21.67
N LEU A 137 13.95 -2.84 21.29
CA LEU A 137 12.54 -3.05 21.57
C LEU A 137 11.88 -3.98 20.54
N GLY A 138 12.57 -4.31 19.45
CA GLY A 138 12.02 -5.11 18.37
C GLY A 138 10.84 -4.45 17.68
N GLY A 139 9.89 -5.28 17.23
CA GLY A 139 8.69 -4.84 16.56
C GLY A 139 8.84 -4.82 15.05
N GLY A 140 7.70 -4.71 14.38
CA GLY A 140 7.61 -4.63 12.93
C GLY A 140 6.66 -3.54 12.50
N HIS A 141 6.64 -3.31 11.20
CA HIS A 141 5.74 -2.35 10.57
C HIS A 141 5.36 -2.81 9.17
N THR A 142 4.22 -2.37 8.70
CA THR A 142 3.81 -2.59 7.31
C THR A 142 3.35 -1.28 6.70
N PHE A 143 3.74 -1.08 5.47
CA PHE A 143 3.47 0.11 4.67
C PHE A 143 3.39 -0.26 3.19
N MET A 144 3.31 0.71 2.29
CA MET A 144 3.06 0.48 0.88
C MET A 144 4.18 1.02 0.00
N ALA A 145 4.29 0.42 -1.18
CA ALA A 145 5.06 0.93 -2.30
C ALA A 145 4.17 1.06 -3.54
N GLU A 146 4.40 2.06 -4.37
CA GLU A 146 3.78 2.24 -5.67
C GLU A 146 4.83 2.61 -6.71
N GLN A 147 4.77 1.97 -7.88
CA GLN A 147 5.61 2.35 -9.01
C GLN A 147 4.90 3.45 -9.80
N ARG A 148 5.57 4.56 -9.94
CA ARG A 148 4.99 5.75 -10.56
C ARG A 148 6.04 6.48 -11.40
N ASN A 149 5.78 6.62 -12.70
CA ASN A 149 6.68 7.27 -13.66
C ASN A 149 8.15 6.77 -13.54
N GLY A 150 8.32 5.46 -13.53
CA GLY A 150 9.63 4.80 -13.44
C GLY A 150 10.30 4.86 -12.07
N THR A 151 9.63 5.38 -11.04
CA THR A 151 10.15 5.54 -9.68
C THR A 151 9.29 4.80 -8.67
N THR A 152 9.91 4.12 -7.72
CA THR A 152 9.21 3.50 -6.59
C THR A 152 9.03 4.53 -5.47
N VAL A 153 7.78 4.79 -5.10
CA VAL A 153 7.42 5.64 -3.97
C VAL A 153 7.00 4.76 -2.80
N PHE A 154 7.58 4.99 -1.63
CA PHE A 154 7.20 4.32 -0.38
C PHE A 154 6.39 5.27 0.48
N PHE A 155 5.23 4.83 0.95
CA PHE A 155 4.34 5.66 1.75
C PHE A 155 3.66 4.85 2.85
N ASP A 156 3.30 5.54 3.92
CA ASP A 156 2.79 4.91 5.14
C ASP A 156 1.34 5.34 5.44
N PRO A 157 0.36 4.47 5.17
CA PRO A 157 -1.04 4.79 5.42
C PRO A 157 -1.41 4.89 6.90
N GLN A 158 -0.58 4.41 7.82
CA GLN A 158 -0.83 4.60 9.24
C GLN A 158 -0.57 6.03 9.67
N THR A 159 0.55 6.61 9.26
CA THR A 159 0.99 7.95 9.67
C THR A 159 0.57 9.05 8.70
N GLY A 160 0.17 8.70 7.49
CA GLY A 160 -0.06 9.64 6.39
C GLY A 160 1.23 10.15 5.72
N ASN A 161 2.39 9.54 6.02
CA ASN A 161 3.67 9.93 5.43
C ASN A 161 3.73 9.52 3.95
N SER A 162 3.83 10.50 3.07
CA SER A 162 3.88 10.29 1.61
C SER A 162 5.25 9.84 1.08
N ASP A 163 6.29 9.90 1.91
CA ASP A 163 7.63 9.39 1.59
C ASP A 163 8.28 8.82 2.85
N CYS A 164 8.24 7.50 2.98
CA CYS A 164 8.84 6.80 4.11
C CYS A 164 10.06 5.95 3.72
N ALA A 165 10.73 6.25 2.62
CA ALA A 165 11.92 5.52 2.18
C ALA A 165 13.01 5.43 3.27
N SER A 166 13.11 6.44 4.15
CA SER A 166 14.06 6.44 5.27
C SER A 166 13.79 5.35 6.31
N TYR A 167 12.64 4.68 6.29
CA TYR A 167 12.38 3.53 7.17
C TYR A 167 13.40 2.42 6.97
N PHE A 168 13.86 2.24 5.74
CA PHE A 168 14.85 1.20 5.40
C PHE A 168 16.23 1.41 6.04
N ASP A 169 16.51 2.59 6.57
CA ASP A 169 17.76 2.87 7.31
C ASP A 169 17.77 2.21 8.71
N ARG A 170 16.62 1.72 9.17
CA ARG A 170 16.41 1.23 10.54
C ARG A 170 15.86 -0.18 10.63
N VAL A 171 15.89 -0.94 9.56
CA VAL A 171 15.34 -2.30 9.50
C VAL A 171 16.43 -3.36 9.64
N LEU A 172 16.03 -4.52 10.15
CA LEU A 172 16.89 -5.70 10.19
C LEU A 172 17.17 -6.20 8.78
N ASP A 173 18.44 -6.40 8.47
CA ASP A 173 18.88 -6.92 7.18
C ASP A 173 18.32 -8.32 6.92
N GLY A 174 17.90 -8.54 5.68
CA GLY A 174 17.39 -9.82 5.19
C GLY A 174 16.02 -10.24 5.76
N ARG A 175 15.32 -9.36 6.47
CA ARG A 175 14.03 -9.67 7.11
C ARG A 175 12.84 -8.98 6.44
N THR A 176 13.07 -8.04 5.54
CA THR A 176 12.00 -7.35 4.80
C THR A 176 11.34 -8.31 3.81
N GLN A 177 10.03 -8.34 3.84
CA GLN A 177 9.18 -9.10 2.91
C GLN A 177 8.23 -8.16 2.18
N PHE A 178 7.80 -8.55 1.00
CA PHE A 178 6.82 -7.76 0.23
C PHE A 178 6.03 -8.66 -0.72
N SER A 179 4.87 -8.17 -1.13
CA SER A 179 4.03 -8.81 -2.14
C SER A 179 3.36 -7.74 -3.00
N ARG A 180 3.26 -7.99 -4.30
CA ARG A 180 2.39 -7.20 -5.17
C ARG A 180 0.94 -7.39 -4.73
N ILE A 181 0.15 -6.31 -4.67
CA ILE A 181 -1.22 -6.35 -4.15
C ILE A 181 -2.27 -5.76 -5.08
N ASP A 182 -1.90 -4.88 -6.02
CA ASP A 182 -2.85 -4.20 -6.92
C ASP A 182 -3.67 -5.15 -7.78
N ASN A 183 -3.18 -6.35 -8.03
CA ASN A 183 -3.80 -7.41 -8.84
C ASN A 183 -4.45 -8.53 -8.00
N LEU A 184 -4.51 -8.40 -6.68
CA LEU A 184 -5.06 -9.42 -5.79
C LEU A 184 -6.46 -9.08 -5.31
N GLN A 185 -7.23 -10.13 -5.00
CA GLN A 185 -8.48 -10.03 -4.27
C GLN A 185 -8.21 -10.04 -2.76
N PHE A 186 -9.12 -9.43 -2.00
CA PHE A 186 -9.07 -9.51 -0.55
C PHE A 186 -9.61 -10.86 -0.05
N SER A 187 -8.99 -11.40 0.99
CA SER A 187 -9.55 -12.48 1.79
C SER A 187 -10.62 -11.96 2.76
N SER A 188 -11.30 -12.86 3.48
CA SER A 188 -12.30 -12.48 4.48
C SER A 188 -11.74 -11.63 5.62
N TYR A 189 -10.44 -11.64 5.87
CA TYR A 189 -9.79 -10.80 6.89
C TYR A 189 -9.91 -9.31 6.63
N ILE A 190 -10.27 -8.90 5.42
CA ILE A 190 -10.47 -7.48 5.09
C ILE A 190 -11.54 -6.82 5.98
N GLU A 191 -12.57 -7.56 6.37
CA GLU A 191 -13.66 -7.04 7.20
C GLU A 191 -13.20 -6.58 8.59
N ASP A 192 -12.08 -7.10 9.07
CA ASP A 192 -11.47 -6.67 10.33
C ASP A 192 -10.70 -5.36 10.22
N CYS A 193 -10.47 -4.86 9.01
CA CYS A 193 -9.54 -3.75 8.77
C CYS A 193 -10.22 -2.40 8.68
N TYR A 194 -11.41 -2.32 8.10
CA TYR A 194 -12.06 -1.06 7.75
C TYR A 194 -13.41 -0.86 8.43
N MET A 195 -13.86 0.39 8.43
CA MET A 195 -15.22 0.79 8.75
C MET A 195 -15.71 1.81 7.72
N GLU A 196 -17.01 1.81 7.49
CA GLU A 196 -17.65 2.81 6.63
C GLU A 196 -17.59 4.19 7.31
N VAL A 197 -17.38 5.23 6.50
CA VAL A 197 -17.52 6.60 6.99
C VAL A 197 -19.00 6.90 7.11
N GLY A 198 -19.46 7.08 8.34
CA GLY A 198 -20.84 7.41 8.64
C GLY A 198 -21.21 8.85 8.27
#